data_cf020d51366a527dfbab17970d6e0dd4
#
_entry.id   cf020d51366a527dfbab17970d6e0dd4
#
_cell.length_a   1.000
_cell.length_b   1.000
_cell.length_c   1.000
_cell.angle_alpha   90.00
_cell.angle_beta   90.00
_cell.angle_gamma   90.00
#
_symmetry.space_group_name_H-M   'P 1'
#
loop_
_entity.id
_entity.type
_entity.pdbx_description
1 polymer ?
#
loop_
_entity_poly.entity_id
_entity_poly.type
_entity_poly.pdbx_seq_one_letter_code
_entity_poly.pdbx_strand_id
1 'polypeptide(L)'
;MTGIAETRWSGMGHFEHDGHYIVYSGAEKSGYGGVALVLDPITKKSLLSEDYINERIVMIKLDTKPTKTTIIQVYAPTSKKEADDDVDQFYEDLQAVLSSIKDKDPIIIMGDFNAKVGQGQLKESGLGPYGLGQRNERGDRLLSFCKINNFAIMNTLFPQHPRRRYTWISPKQERHQIDYILVKKGWMSSVLNSKSRPGVDHDTDHILVQAKFRMKTFKCQTKKMNVKHDIERLDDDEIRIQYNVSTENKFNLLLQTAMRTNILKNFCIPLKTYF
;
A
#
# COMPACT_ATOMS: atom_id res chain seq x y z
N MET A 1 -1.27 -1.47 -10.57
CA MET A 1 -1.47 -0.94 -9.20
C MET A 1 -0.24 -1.21 -8.35
N THR A 2 0.20 -0.25 -7.54
CA THR A 2 1.36 -0.34 -6.65
C THR A 2 1.00 0.21 -5.28
N GLY A 3 1.40 -0.49 -4.20
CA GLY A 3 1.33 0.01 -2.83
C GLY A 3 2.67 0.61 -2.42
N ILE A 4 2.63 1.68 -1.64
CA ILE A 4 3.81 2.39 -1.14
C ILE A 4 3.67 2.50 0.37
N ALA A 5 4.75 2.22 1.10
CA ALA A 5 4.90 2.48 2.52
C ALA A 5 5.87 3.66 2.72
N GLU A 6 5.83 4.30 3.87
CA GLU A 6 6.65 5.47 4.23
C GLU A 6 6.57 6.62 3.23
N THR A 7 5.36 7.00 2.84
CA THR A 7 5.18 8.17 1.95
C THR A 7 5.64 9.46 2.59
N ARG A 8 5.59 9.53 3.93
CA ARG A 8 5.90 10.72 4.75
C ARG A 8 5.07 11.95 4.39
N TRP A 9 3.96 11.73 3.69
CA TRP A 9 3.00 12.77 3.39
C TRP A 9 2.10 13.02 4.60
N SER A 10 1.63 14.25 4.75
CA SER A 10 0.64 14.62 5.75
C SER A 10 -0.77 14.51 5.21
N GLY A 11 -1.73 14.27 6.11
CA GLY A 11 -3.15 14.19 5.79
C GLY A 11 -3.52 12.96 4.99
N MET A 12 -4.76 12.96 4.51
CA MET A 12 -5.34 11.85 3.75
C MET A 12 -6.13 12.36 2.55
N GLY A 13 -6.21 11.57 1.49
CA GLY A 13 -6.95 11.95 0.30
C GLY A 13 -6.46 11.25 -0.95
N HIS A 14 -6.84 11.81 -2.09
CA HIS A 14 -6.42 11.32 -3.39
C HIS A 14 -6.06 12.46 -4.35
N PHE A 15 -5.27 12.15 -5.34
CA PHE A 15 -4.95 13.04 -6.46
C PHE A 15 -4.55 12.26 -7.71
N GLU A 16 -4.56 12.93 -8.85
CA GLU A 16 -4.05 12.37 -10.11
C GLU A 16 -2.69 12.97 -10.44
N HIS A 17 -1.76 12.11 -10.87
CA HIS A 17 -0.45 12.51 -11.34
C HIS A 17 -0.01 11.58 -12.47
N ASP A 18 0.42 12.15 -13.58
CA ASP A 18 0.91 11.45 -14.77
C ASP A 18 0.00 10.29 -15.21
N GLY A 19 -1.31 10.55 -15.26
CA GLY A 19 -2.33 9.58 -15.64
C GLY A 19 -2.61 8.47 -14.61
N HIS A 20 -1.97 8.50 -13.45
CA HIS A 20 -2.21 7.59 -12.34
C HIS A 20 -3.07 8.26 -11.26
N TYR A 21 -3.89 7.47 -10.60
CA TYR A 21 -4.70 7.89 -9.47
C TYR A 21 -4.06 7.40 -8.18
N ILE A 22 -3.77 8.32 -7.28
CA ILE A 22 -3.05 8.05 -6.04
C ILE A 22 -3.99 8.29 -4.87
N VAL A 23 -4.16 7.25 -4.04
CA VAL A 23 -4.91 7.28 -2.78
C VAL A 23 -3.89 7.19 -1.66
N TYR A 24 -3.90 8.10 -0.70
CA TYR A 24 -2.90 8.13 0.37
C TYR A 24 -3.51 8.43 1.73
N SER A 25 -2.87 7.94 2.77
CA SER A 25 -3.20 8.22 4.16
C SER A 25 -1.90 8.39 4.94
N GLY A 26 -1.71 9.55 5.53
CA GLY A 26 -0.53 9.94 6.29
C GLY A 26 -0.89 10.56 7.64
N ALA A 27 0.11 10.81 8.47
CA ALA A 27 -0.06 11.46 9.75
C ALA A 27 -0.49 12.94 9.60
N GLU A 28 -0.98 13.54 10.67
CA GLU A 28 -1.30 14.98 10.68
C GLU A 28 -0.08 15.85 10.33
N LYS A 29 1.10 15.45 10.78
CA LYS A 29 2.37 16.11 10.47
C LYS A 29 3.16 15.31 9.45
N SER A 30 3.70 15.96 8.43
CA SER A 30 4.58 15.35 7.44
C SER A 30 5.88 14.82 8.05
N GLY A 31 6.53 13.89 7.36
CA GLY A 31 7.85 13.37 7.73
C GLY A 31 7.83 12.03 8.49
N TYR A 32 6.65 11.52 8.84
CA TYR A 32 6.51 10.24 9.54
C TYR A 32 5.44 9.35 8.90
N GLY A 33 5.72 8.04 8.80
CA GLY A 33 4.75 7.03 8.34
C GLY A 33 4.20 7.29 6.94
N GLY A 34 2.94 7.00 6.77
CA GLY A 34 2.17 7.21 5.56
C GLY A 34 2.17 6.01 4.61
N VAL A 35 1.02 5.75 4.02
CA VAL A 35 0.79 4.69 3.03
C VAL A 35 0.07 5.25 1.81
N ALA A 36 0.33 4.65 0.64
CA ALA A 36 -0.39 5.03 -0.57
C ALA A 36 -0.64 3.84 -1.50
N LEU A 37 -1.67 3.98 -2.33
CA LEU A 37 -2.00 3.10 -3.44
C LEU A 37 -1.97 3.90 -4.73
N VAL A 38 -1.14 3.49 -5.67
CA VAL A 38 -1.05 4.07 -7.02
C VAL A 38 -1.81 3.17 -7.98
N LEU A 39 -2.88 3.67 -8.55
CA LEU A 39 -3.74 2.95 -9.50
C LEU A 39 -3.43 3.39 -10.92
N ASP A 40 -3.18 2.42 -11.79
CA ASP A 40 -3.14 2.67 -13.22
C ASP A 40 -4.55 3.02 -13.76
N PRO A 41 -4.67 3.61 -14.97
CA PRO A 41 -5.95 4.05 -15.51
C PRO A 41 -6.98 2.93 -15.68
N ILE A 42 -6.52 1.67 -15.84
CA ILE A 42 -7.44 0.52 -15.98
C ILE A 42 -8.00 0.17 -14.61
N THR A 43 -7.14 0.05 -13.60
CA THR A 43 -7.54 -0.27 -12.22
C THR A 43 -8.45 0.84 -11.65
N LYS A 44 -8.14 2.12 -11.93
CA LYS A 44 -8.98 3.25 -11.50
C LYS A 44 -10.42 3.11 -11.98
N LYS A 45 -10.65 2.65 -13.22
CA LYS A 45 -12.02 2.48 -13.76
C LYS A 45 -12.86 1.46 -12.98
N SER A 46 -12.23 0.60 -12.22
CA SER A 46 -12.88 -0.41 -11.37
C SER A 46 -13.00 0.02 -9.92
N LEU A 47 -12.52 1.21 -9.55
CA LEU A 47 -12.57 1.72 -8.18
C LEU A 47 -14.02 2.00 -7.76
N LEU A 48 -14.43 1.40 -6.62
CA LEU A 48 -15.75 1.54 -6.02
C LEU A 48 -15.75 2.47 -4.82
N SER A 49 -14.76 2.29 -3.93
CA SER A 49 -14.56 3.12 -2.74
C SER A 49 -13.10 3.16 -2.34
N GLU A 50 -12.76 4.19 -1.60
CA GLU A 50 -11.49 4.39 -0.92
C GLU A 50 -11.78 4.76 0.53
N ASP A 51 -11.05 4.14 1.45
CA ASP A 51 -11.27 4.30 2.87
C ASP A 51 -9.90 4.57 3.54
N TYR A 52 -9.80 5.68 4.24
CA TYR A 52 -8.62 6.16 4.93
C TYR A 52 -8.76 5.79 6.39
N ILE A 53 -7.99 4.81 6.87
CA ILE A 53 -8.16 4.28 8.23
C ILE A 53 -7.30 5.08 9.21
N ASN A 54 -5.99 5.12 8.94
CA ASN A 54 -5.00 5.89 9.69
C ASN A 54 -3.72 6.05 8.85
N GLU A 55 -2.65 6.61 9.39
CA GLU A 55 -1.38 6.80 8.69
C GLU A 55 -0.65 5.51 8.33
N ARG A 56 -1.16 4.35 8.76
CA ARG A 56 -0.56 3.03 8.51
C ARG A 56 -1.40 2.11 7.66
N ILE A 57 -2.68 2.46 7.43
CA ILE A 57 -3.64 1.59 6.75
C ILE A 57 -4.52 2.43 5.82
N VAL A 58 -4.49 2.10 4.53
CA VAL A 58 -5.43 2.62 3.53
C VAL A 58 -6.06 1.46 2.77
N MET A 59 -7.33 1.56 2.46
CA MET A 59 -8.10 0.51 1.80
C MET A 59 -8.82 1.04 0.57
N ILE A 60 -8.87 0.22 -0.48
CA ILE A 60 -9.74 0.46 -1.64
C ILE A 60 -10.59 -0.77 -1.95
N LYS A 61 -11.73 -0.55 -2.56
CA LYS A 61 -12.59 -1.60 -3.08
C LYS A 61 -12.72 -1.51 -4.59
N LEU A 62 -12.54 -2.63 -5.27
CA LEU A 62 -12.58 -2.71 -6.73
C LEU A 62 -13.77 -3.56 -7.21
N ASP A 63 -14.38 -3.16 -8.32
CA ASP A 63 -15.37 -3.96 -9.04
C ASP A 63 -14.67 -5.02 -9.87
N THR A 64 -14.68 -6.24 -9.39
CA THR A 64 -14.04 -7.41 -10.01
C THR A 64 -15.03 -8.57 -10.14
N LYS A 65 -14.70 -9.56 -10.96
CA LYS A 65 -15.47 -10.80 -11.06
C LYS A 65 -14.65 -12.00 -10.57
N PRO A 66 -15.29 -12.93 -9.90
CA PRO A 66 -16.74 -13.11 -9.70
C PRO A 66 -17.36 -12.25 -8.60
N THR A 67 -16.57 -11.59 -7.78
CA THR A 67 -17.01 -10.74 -6.68
C THR A 67 -16.08 -9.53 -6.52
N LYS A 68 -16.46 -8.55 -5.72
CA LYS A 68 -15.67 -7.35 -5.43
C LYS A 68 -14.41 -7.72 -4.69
N THR A 69 -13.30 -7.03 -4.98
CA THR A 69 -12.00 -7.25 -4.31
C THR A 69 -11.64 -6.06 -3.45
N THR A 70 -11.23 -6.35 -2.22
CA THR A 70 -10.68 -5.34 -1.31
C THR A 70 -9.15 -5.43 -1.30
N ILE A 71 -8.51 -4.29 -1.46
CA ILE A 71 -7.04 -4.14 -1.37
C ILE A 71 -6.74 -3.26 -0.17
N ILE A 72 -5.85 -3.71 0.69
CA ILE A 72 -5.40 -2.98 1.88
C ILE A 72 -3.89 -2.81 1.77
N GLN A 73 -3.42 -1.57 1.80
CA GLN A 73 -2.01 -1.25 1.90
C GLN A 73 -1.69 -0.93 3.34
N VAL A 74 -0.60 -1.51 3.86
CA VAL A 74 -0.20 -1.37 5.26
C VAL A 74 1.27 -1.00 5.40
N TYR A 75 1.57 -0.35 6.54
CA TYR A 75 2.91 -0.09 7.04
C TYR A 75 2.93 -0.36 8.55
N ALA A 76 3.40 -1.53 8.94
CA ALA A 76 3.44 -1.93 10.34
C ALA A 76 4.52 -1.18 11.14
N PRO A 77 4.33 -1.00 12.45
CA PRO A 77 5.31 -0.38 13.34
C PRO A 77 6.69 -1.06 13.27
N THR A 78 7.77 -0.26 13.35
CA THR A 78 9.15 -0.76 13.32
C THR A 78 9.59 -1.25 14.69
N SER A 79 10.38 -2.33 14.74
CA SER A 79 10.83 -2.95 15.99
C SER A 79 11.81 -2.11 16.84
N LYS A 80 12.35 -1.01 16.29
CA LYS A 80 13.40 -0.23 16.94
C LYS A 80 12.94 1.07 17.62
N LYS A 81 11.74 1.55 17.30
CA LYS A 81 11.28 2.89 17.71
C LYS A 81 9.91 2.91 18.37
N GLU A 82 9.17 1.82 18.30
CA GLU A 82 7.77 1.80 18.69
C GLU A 82 7.52 0.70 19.70
N ALA A 83 6.69 1.01 20.69
CA ALA A 83 6.33 0.09 21.77
C ALA A 83 5.53 -1.10 21.24
N ASP A 84 5.45 -2.18 22.03
CA ASP A 84 4.61 -3.33 21.70
C ASP A 84 3.14 -2.94 21.60
N ASP A 85 2.70 -1.95 22.37
CA ASP A 85 1.35 -1.38 22.33
C ASP A 85 1.00 -0.83 20.93
N ASP A 86 1.93 -0.16 20.25
CA ASP A 86 1.72 0.35 18.88
C ASP A 86 1.47 -0.79 17.89
N VAL A 87 2.14 -1.93 18.10
CA VAL A 87 1.97 -3.10 17.24
C VAL A 87 0.64 -3.78 17.50
N ASP A 88 0.24 -3.88 18.75
CA ASP A 88 -1.06 -4.45 19.08
C ASP A 88 -2.19 -3.58 18.54
N GLN A 89 -2.10 -2.26 18.69
CA GLN A 89 -3.05 -1.31 18.10
C GLN A 89 -3.12 -1.45 16.57
N PHE A 90 -1.97 -1.57 15.88
CA PHE A 90 -1.95 -1.80 14.42
C PHE A 90 -2.73 -3.05 14.01
N TYR A 91 -2.55 -4.17 14.72
CA TYR A 91 -3.29 -5.40 14.40
C TYR A 91 -4.77 -5.32 14.81
N GLU A 92 -5.12 -4.58 15.85
CA GLU A 92 -6.50 -4.30 16.22
C GLU A 92 -7.22 -3.46 15.16
N ASP A 93 -6.58 -2.39 14.68
CA ASP A 93 -7.11 -1.57 13.60
C ASP A 93 -7.31 -2.39 12.32
N LEU A 94 -6.31 -3.21 11.97
CA LEU A 94 -6.40 -4.08 10.80
C LEU A 94 -7.51 -5.13 10.96
N GLN A 95 -7.72 -5.66 12.18
CA GLN A 95 -8.82 -6.57 12.50
C GLN A 95 -10.17 -5.88 12.40
N ALA A 96 -10.30 -4.64 12.85
CA ALA A 96 -11.52 -3.84 12.73
C ALA A 96 -11.88 -3.62 11.26
N VAL A 97 -10.90 -3.29 10.41
CA VAL A 97 -11.07 -3.18 8.96
C VAL A 97 -11.59 -4.50 8.37
N LEU A 98 -10.97 -5.64 8.72
CA LEU A 98 -11.40 -6.94 8.21
C LEU A 98 -12.83 -7.29 8.61
N SER A 99 -13.25 -6.92 9.82
CA SER A 99 -14.60 -7.17 10.33
C SER A 99 -15.70 -6.42 9.55
N SER A 100 -15.34 -5.32 8.87
CA SER A 100 -16.26 -4.56 8.02
C SER A 100 -16.44 -5.17 6.61
N ILE A 101 -15.60 -6.14 6.23
CA ILE A 101 -15.57 -6.72 4.88
C ILE A 101 -16.31 -8.06 4.89
N LYS A 102 -17.06 -8.34 3.83
CA LYS A 102 -17.74 -9.63 3.67
C LYS A 102 -16.74 -10.76 3.48
N ASP A 103 -16.83 -11.80 4.29
CA ASP A 103 -15.89 -12.95 4.28
C ASP A 103 -15.69 -13.64 2.93
N LYS A 104 -16.68 -13.57 2.06
CA LYS A 104 -16.64 -14.23 0.73
C LYS A 104 -15.84 -13.45 -0.32
N ASP A 105 -15.56 -12.17 -0.06
CA ASP A 105 -14.86 -11.33 -0.99
C ASP A 105 -13.34 -11.60 -0.95
N PRO A 106 -12.62 -11.54 -2.07
CA PRO A 106 -11.17 -11.55 -2.09
C PRO A 106 -10.63 -10.35 -1.32
N ILE A 107 -9.75 -10.62 -0.36
CA ILE A 107 -9.03 -9.59 0.38
C ILE A 107 -7.55 -9.81 0.14
N ILE A 108 -6.87 -8.76 -0.28
CA ILE A 108 -5.43 -8.71 -0.48
C ILE A 108 -4.88 -7.64 0.45
N ILE A 109 -3.99 -8.03 1.36
CA ILE A 109 -3.25 -7.08 2.21
C ILE A 109 -1.82 -7.09 1.72
N MET A 110 -1.26 -5.93 1.46
CA MET A 110 0.13 -5.79 1.01
C MET A 110 0.83 -4.64 1.70
N GLY A 111 2.12 -4.76 1.88
CA GLY A 111 2.93 -3.71 2.49
C GLY A 111 4.12 -4.23 3.26
N ASP A 112 4.74 -3.31 3.98
CA ASP A 112 5.82 -3.59 4.92
C ASP A 112 5.23 -3.94 6.28
N PHE A 113 5.47 -5.18 6.70
CA PHE A 113 5.02 -5.70 8.00
C PHE A 113 6.09 -5.59 9.09
N ASN A 114 7.29 -5.14 8.75
CA ASN A 114 8.44 -5.09 9.67
C ASN A 114 8.65 -6.39 10.47
N ALA A 115 8.31 -7.52 9.87
CA ALA A 115 8.25 -8.83 10.47
C ALA A 115 9.06 -9.85 9.64
N LYS A 116 9.78 -10.74 10.28
CA LYS A 116 10.48 -11.85 9.62
C LYS A 116 9.74 -13.15 9.91
N VAL A 117 9.06 -13.73 8.91
CA VAL A 117 8.28 -14.97 9.09
C VAL A 117 9.11 -16.24 8.93
N GLY A 118 10.29 -16.14 8.29
CA GLY A 118 11.16 -17.30 8.03
C GLY A 118 10.55 -18.29 7.04
N GLN A 119 11.11 -19.50 7.04
CA GLN A 119 10.63 -20.61 6.20
C GLN A 119 9.53 -21.37 6.93
N GLY A 120 8.43 -21.65 6.22
CA GLY A 120 7.37 -22.49 6.74
C GLY A 120 7.72 -23.98 6.72
N GLN A 121 7.17 -24.72 7.68
CA GLN A 121 7.18 -26.16 7.68
C GLN A 121 6.02 -26.71 6.84
N LEU A 122 6.14 -27.95 6.34
CA LEU A 122 5.14 -28.61 5.49
C LEU A 122 3.69 -28.62 6.05
N LYS A 123 3.51 -28.45 7.36
CA LYS A 123 2.20 -28.44 8.03
C LYS A 123 1.76 -27.02 8.45
N GLU A 124 2.54 -25.98 8.18
CA GLU A 124 2.22 -24.63 8.62
C GLU A 124 1.25 -23.99 7.62
N SER A 125 -0.02 -23.88 8.04
CA SER A 125 -1.07 -23.39 7.16
C SER A 125 -0.89 -21.91 6.84
N GLY A 126 -0.67 -21.59 5.55
CA GLY A 126 -0.57 -20.21 5.05
C GLY A 126 0.84 -19.65 4.96
N LEU A 127 1.86 -20.35 5.45
CA LEU A 127 3.27 -20.02 5.26
C LEU A 127 3.92 -21.09 4.38
N GLY A 128 4.61 -20.66 3.33
CA GLY A 128 5.30 -21.56 2.40
C GLY A 128 6.76 -21.82 2.77
N PRO A 129 7.40 -22.81 2.12
CA PRO A 129 8.79 -23.19 2.39
C PRO A 129 9.83 -22.23 1.78
N TYR A 130 9.38 -21.20 1.04
CA TYR A 130 10.27 -20.29 0.32
C TYR A 130 10.45 -18.93 0.99
N GLY A 131 10.09 -18.80 2.27
CA GLY A 131 10.44 -17.65 3.09
C GLY A 131 11.94 -17.49 3.29
N LEU A 132 12.40 -16.36 3.79
CA LEU A 132 13.81 -16.04 3.97
C LEU A 132 14.15 -15.79 5.44
N GLY A 133 15.27 -16.39 5.88
CA GLY A 133 15.86 -16.17 7.20
C GLY A 133 15.14 -16.87 8.34
N GLN A 134 15.41 -16.39 9.56
CA GLN A 134 14.81 -16.90 10.78
C GLN A 134 13.63 -16.02 11.19
N ARG A 135 12.64 -16.63 11.78
CA ARG A 135 11.45 -15.95 12.31
C ARG A 135 11.82 -15.15 13.56
N ASN A 136 11.19 -13.99 13.71
CA ASN A 136 11.26 -13.17 14.92
C ASN A 136 9.85 -13.00 15.55
N GLU A 137 9.76 -12.39 16.72
CA GLU A 137 8.50 -12.18 17.45
C GLU A 137 7.43 -11.47 16.60
N ARG A 138 7.81 -10.46 15.81
CA ARG A 138 6.90 -9.79 14.88
C ARG A 138 6.41 -10.75 13.79
N GLY A 139 7.26 -11.69 13.36
CA GLY A 139 6.90 -12.77 12.44
C GLY A 139 5.90 -13.75 13.05
N ASP A 140 6.05 -14.10 14.32
CA ASP A 140 5.08 -14.94 15.04
C ASP A 140 3.73 -14.21 15.19
N ARG A 141 3.74 -12.90 15.46
CA ARG A 141 2.53 -12.08 15.53
C ARG A 141 1.81 -12.03 14.18
N LEU A 142 2.54 -11.79 13.08
CA LEU A 142 1.97 -11.81 11.73
C LEU A 142 1.37 -13.17 11.37
N LEU A 143 2.05 -14.27 11.70
CA LEU A 143 1.53 -15.62 11.46
C LEU A 143 0.28 -15.93 12.27
N SER A 144 0.24 -15.49 13.53
CA SER A 144 -0.96 -15.62 14.38
C SER A 144 -2.13 -14.87 13.77
N PHE A 145 -1.92 -13.63 13.32
CA PHE A 145 -2.93 -12.85 12.59
C PHE A 145 -3.40 -13.56 11.30
N CYS A 146 -2.45 -14.08 10.50
CA CYS A 146 -2.77 -14.83 9.28
C CYS A 146 -3.59 -16.09 9.58
N LYS A 147 -3.28 -16.81 10.66
CA LYS A 147 -3.99 -18.02 11.07
C LYS A 147 -5.42 -17.70 11.50
N ILE A 148 -5.61 -16.72 12.38
CA ILE A 148 -6.92 -16.29 12.89
C ILE A 148 -7.82 -15.84 11.74
N ASN A 149 -7.27 -15.04 10.81
CA ASN A 149 -8.02 -14.42 9.71
C ASN A 149 -8.00 -15.22 8.40
N ASN A 150 -7.49 -16.44 8.41
CA ASN A 150 -7.44 -17.35 7.26
C ASN A 150 -6.71 -16.76 6.05
N PHE A 151 -5.57 -16.08 6.27
CA PHE A 151 -4.68 -15.58 5.23
C PHE A 151 -3.52 -16.53 4.93
N ALA A 152 -2.95 -16.39 3.73
CA ALA A 152 -1.70 -17.00 3.32
C ALA A 152 -0.72 -15.93 2.83
N ILE A 153 0.57 -16.13 3.12
CA ILE A 153 1.68 -15.22 2.77
C ILE A 153 2.23 -15.63 1.40
N MET A 154 1.80 -14.95 0.35
CA MET A 154 1.97 -15.40 -1.03
C MET A 154 3.42 -15.46 -1.50
N ASN A 155 4.27 -14.51 -1.11
CA ASN A 155 5.68 -14.50 -1.51
C ASN A 155 6.55 -15.55 -0.82
N THR A 156 5.98 -16.36 0.08
CA THR A 156 6.62 -17.55 0.66
C THR A 156 6.20 -18.86 0.00
N LEU A 157 5.14 -18.84 -0.83
CA LEU A 157 4.53 -20.05 -1.42
C LEU A 157 5.11 -20.43 -2.79
N PHE A 158 5.77 -19.51 -3.48
CA PHE A 158 6.28 -19.76 -4.82
C PHE A 158 7.78 -20.07 -4.80
N PRO A 159 8.23 -21.11 -5.54
CA PRO A 159 9.65 -21.43 -5.66
C PRO A 159 10.37 -20.35 -6.47
N GLN A 160 11.00 -19.44 -5.77
CA GLN A 160 11.78 -18.36 -6.37
C GLN A 160 13.28 -18.57 -6.09
N HIS A 161 14.10 -18.13 -7.06
CA HIS A 161 15.54 -18.06 -6.83
C HIS A 161 15.83 -17.16 -5.61
N PRO A 162 16.84 -17.45 -4.77
CA PRO A 162 17.15 -16.67 -3.56
C PRO A 162 17.22 -15.15 -3.78
N ARG A 163 17.72 -14.71 -4.95
CA ARG A 163 17.76 -13.30 -5.34
C ARG A 163 16.37 -12.63 -5.48
N ARG A 164 15.29 -13.40 -5.49
CA ARG A 164 13.91 -12.91 -5.66
C ARG A 164 13.04 -13.16 -4.44
N ARG A 165 13.68 -13.34 -3.26
CA ARG A 165 12.97 -13.56 -2.01
C ARG A 165 13.12 -12.41 -1.03
N TYR A 166 14.31 -11.75 -0.98
CA TYR A 166 14.51 -10.64 -0.07
C TYR A 166 13.78 -9.38 -0.58
N THR A 167 13.34 -8.58 0.37
CA THR A 167 12.55 -7.36 0.12
C THR A 167 13.17 -6.12 0.73
N TRP A 168 14.17 -6.29 1.59
CA TRP A 168 14.90 -5.20 2.22
C TRP A 168 16.39 -5.54 2.42
N ILE A 169 17.23 -4.52 2.28
CA ILE A 169 18.67 -4.61 2.52
C ILE A 169 19.00 -3.72 3.70
N SER A 170 19.47 -4.33 4.79
CA SER A 170 19.85 -3.56 5.98
C SER A 170 21.07 -2.67 5.73
N PRO A 171 21.34 -1.65 6.58
CA PRO A 171 22.59 -0.89 6.52
C PRO A 171 23.86 -1.74 6.63
N LYS A 172 23.75 -2.94 7.22
CA LYS A 172 24.84 -3.94 7.30
C LYS A 172 24.94 -4.84 6.06
N GLN A 173 24.21 -4.52 4.97
CA GLN A 173 24.13 -5.31 3.74
C GLN A 173 23.50 -6.70 3.91
N GLU A 174 22.77 -6.93 5.00
CA GLU A 174 22.02 -8.16 5.22
C GLU A 174 20.70 -8.11 4.46
N ARG A 175 20.31 -9.22 3.84
CA ARG A 175 19.08 -9.34 3.04
C ARG A 175 17.98 -9.95 3.87
N HIS A 176 16.86 -9.24 3.99
CA HIS A 176 15.70 -9.66 4.77
C HIS A 176 14.43 -9.68 3.92
N GLN A 177 13.43 -10.41 4.39
CA GLN A 177 12.09 -10.41 3.83
C GLN A 177 11.15 -9.90 4.91
N ILE A 178 10.59 -8.70 4.71
CA ILE A 178 9.71 -8.00 5.66
C ILE A 178 8.46 -7.44 4.98
N ASP A 179 8.46 -7.35 3.65
CA ASP A 179 7.31 -6.95 2.85
C ASP A 179 6.58 -8.19 2.34
N TYR A 180 5.28 -8.21 2.55
CA TYR A 180 4.46 -9.38 2.20
C TYR A 180 3.18 -8.99 1.46
N ILE A 181 2.68 -9.98 0.71
CA ILE A 181 1.36 -9.97 0.08
C ILE A 181 0.56 -11.11 0.70
N LEU A 182 -0.45 -10.75 1.49
CA LEU A 182 -1.36 -11.68 2.14
C LEU A 182 -2.63 -11.81 1.30
N VAL A 183 -3.13 -13.02 1.16
CA VAL A 183 -4.38 -13.29 0.43
C VAL A 183 -5.23 -14.26 1.24
N LYS A 184 -6.54 -14.04 1.31
CA LYS A 184 -7.48 -15.01 1.91
C LYS A 184 -7.27 -16.40 1.27
N LYS A 185 -7.14 -17.45 2.07
CA LYS A 185 -6.81 -18.81 1.59
C LYS A 185 -7.76 -19.32 0.51
N GLY A 186 -9.04 -19.01 0.59
CA GLY A 186 -10.02 -19.35 -0.44
C GLY A 186 -9.71 -18.81 -1.84
N TRP A 187 -8.85 -17.76 -1.91
CA TRP A 187 -8.48 -17.08 -3.15
C TRP A 187 -7.03 -17.28 -3.57
N MET A 188 -6.26 -18.14 -2.89
CA MET A 188 -4.86 -18.42 -3.21
C MET A 188 -4.63 -18.84 -4.65
N SER A 189 -5.56 -19.63 -5.23
CA SER A 189 -5.49 -20.10 -6.61
C SER A 189 -5.58 -18.96 -7.65
N SER A 190 -6.04 -17.80 -7.26
CA SER A 190 -6.04 -16.59 -8.11
C SER A 190 -4.66 -15.97 -8.24
N VAL A 191 -3.71 -16.31 -7.37
CA VAL A 191 -2.33 -15.81 -7.43
C VAL A 191 -1.48 -16.77 -8.26
N LEU A 192 -0.95 -16.27 -9.35
CA LEU A 192 -0.17 -17.06 -10.31
C LEU A 192 1.32 -17.07 -9.99
N ASN A 193 1.81 -16.02 -9.36
CA ASN A 193 3.22 -15.87 -8.95
C ASN A 193 3.35 -14.73 -7.94
N SER A 194 4.36 -14.83 -7.06
CA SER A 194 4.78 -13.74 -6.19
C SER A 194 6.29 -13.79 -5.99
N LYS A 195 6.97 -12.63 -6.09
CA LYS A 195 8.43 -12.52 -5.97
C LYS A 195 8.88 -11.09 -5.77
N SER A 196 10.09 -10.88 -5.26
CA SER A 196 10.76 -9.58 -5.31
C SER A 196 11.43 -9.34 -6.68
N ARG A 197 11.65 -8.07 -7.01
CA ARG A 197 12.25 -7.59 -8.27
C ARG A 197 13.51 -6.76 -7.99
N PRO A 198 14.62 -7.39 -7.56
CA PRO A 198 15.89 -6.68 -7.37
C PRO A 198 16.47 -6.31 -8.75
N GLY A 199 16.45 -5.09 -9.11
CA GLY A 199 16.91 -4.61 -10.43
C GLY A 199 15.95 -3.61 -11.06
N VAL A 200 14.86 -3.30 -10.37
CA VAL A 200 14.11 -2.07 -10.59
C VAL A 200 14.92 -0.98 -9.91
N ASP A 201 15.39 0.00 -10.68
CA ASP A 201 16.17 1.12 -10.18
C ASP A 201 15.26 2.08 -9.41
N HIS A 202 15.54 2.22 -8.12
CA HIS A 202 14.84 3.15 -7.21
C HIS A 202 15.74 3.47 -6.01
N ASP A 203 15.68 4.71 -5.55
CA ASP A 203 16.47 5.21 -4.42
C ASP A 203 15.86 4.78 -3.07
N THR A 204 15.83 3.48 -2.79
CA THR A 204 15.35 2.92 -1.52
C THR A 204 16.08 1.62 -1.21
N ASP A 205 16.20 1.31 0.07
CA ASP A 205 16.73 0.05 0.59
C ASP A 205 15.72 -1.11 0.50
N HIS A 206 14.45 -0.82 0.14
CA HIS A 206 13.43 -1.83 -0.12
C HIS A 206 13.42 -2.27 -1.59
N ILE A 207 13.05 -3.52 -1.82
CA ILE A 207 12.93 -4.14 -3.14
C ILE A 207 11.45 -4.36 -3.45
N LEU A 208 11.03 -3.92 -4.64
CA LEU A 208 9.66 -4.09 -5.11
C LEU A 208 9.20 -5.55 -5.02
N VAL A 209 8.09 -5.80 -4.32
CA VAL A 209 7.41 -7.10 -4.30
C VAL A 209 6.29 -7.09 -5.34
N GLN A 210 6.29 -8.09 -6.22
CA GLN A 210 5.30 -8.22 -7.26
C GLN A 210 4.51 -9.51 -7.11
N ALA A 211 3.18 -9.43 -7.17
CA ALA A 211 2.31 -10.59 -7.39
C ALA A 211 1.52 -10.46 -8.68
N LYS A 212 1.29 -11.60 -9.34
CA LYS A 212 0.43 -11.68 -10.53
C LYS A 212 -0.87 -12.38 -10.15
N PHE A 213 -1.98 -11.66 -10.32
CA PHE A 213 -3.31 -12.16 -10.04
C PHE A 213 -4.08 -12.46 -11.32
N ARG A 214 -4.95 -13.47 -11.26
CA ARG A 214 -5.95 -13.76 -12.30
C ARG A 214 -7.31 -13.28 -11.81
N MET A 215 -7.65 -12.03 -12.12
CA MET A 215 -8.95 -11.42 -11.84
C MET A 215 -9.43 -10.65 -13.08
N LYS A 216 -10.76 -10.56 -13.25
CA LYS A 216 -11.38 -9.71 -14.27
C LYS A 216 -11.86 -8.44 -13.60
N THR A 217 -11.38 -7.29 -14.05
CA THR A 217 -11.86 -5.97 -13.60
C THR A 217 -13.00 -5.50 -14.49
N PHE A 218 -13.92 -4.74 -13.95
CA PHE A 218 -15.04 -4.14 -14.66
C PHE A 218 -14.95 -2.62 -14.61
N LYS A 219 -15.40 -1.97 -15.68
CA LYS A 219 -15.57 -0.53 -15.68
C LYS A 219 -16.75 -0.19 -14.77
N CYS A 220 -16.49 0.44 -13.63
CA CYS A 220 -17.54 1.02 -12.82
C CYS A 220 -18.24 2.11 -13.64
N GLN A 221 -19.57 2.03 -13.75
CA GLN A 221 -20.36 3.12 -14.34
C GLN A 221 -20.46 4.22 -13.27
N THR A 222 -19.45 5.04 -13.17
CA THR A 222 -19.57 6.28 -12.41
C THR A 222 -20.55 7.17 -13.16
N LYS A 223 -21.72 7.45 -12.56
CA LYS A 223 -22.50 8.61 -12.97
C LYS A 223 -21.54 9.80 -12.89
N LYS A 224 -21.32 10.48 -14.01
CA LYS A 224 -20.62 11.77 -14.01
C LYS A 224 -21.44 12.71 -13.11
N MET A 225 -21.09 12.78 -11.84
CA MET A 225 -21.51 13.90 -11.03
C MET A 225 -20.73 15.09 -11.58
N ASN A 226 -21.43 16.07 -12.11
CA ASN A 226 -20.86 17.39 -12.32
C ASN A 226 -20.56 17.94 -10.92
N VAL A 227 -19.36 17.73 -10.45
CA VAL A 227 -18.87 18.32 -9.22
C VAL A 227 -18.73 19.81 -9.52
N LYS A 228 -19.71 20.60 -9.11
CA LYS A 228 -19.52 22.04 -8.97
C LYS A 228 -18.58 22.20 -7.77
N HIS A 229 -17.39 22.72 -8.02
CA HIS A 229 -16.50 23.11 -6.94
C HIS A 229 -17.15 24.28 -6.20
N ASP A 230 -17.49 24.04 -4.95
CA ASP A 230 -18.04 25.03 -4.05
C ASP A 230 -16.83 25.75 -3.41
N ILE A 231 -16.43 26.85 -4.05
CA ILE A 231 -15.26 27.64 -3.64
C ILE A 231 -15.52 28.33 -2.30
N GLU A 232 -16.79 28.63 -1.98
CA GLU A 232 -17.18 29.26 -0.70
C GLU A 232 -16.84 28.37 0.51
N ARG A 233 -16.73 27.07 0.32
CA ARG A 233 -16.27 26.14 1.37
C ARG A 233 -14.81 26.33 1.78
N LEU A 234 -14.00 27.03 1.00
CA LEU A 234 -12.64 27.37 1.37
C LEU A 234 -12.56 28.51 2.41
N ASP A 235 -13.69 29.15 2.70
CA ASP A 235 -13.78 30.12 3.82
C ASP A 235 -13.76 29.41 5.18
N ASP A 236 -14.06 28.11 5.22
CA ASP A 236 -13.88 27.26 6.38
C ASP A 236 -12.39 26.90 6.56
N ASP A 237 -11.83 27.26 7.71
CA ASP A 237 -10.41 27.09 8.02
C ASP A 237 -9.96 25.63 7.94
N GLU A 238 -10.78 24.70 8.38
CA GLU A 238 -10.45 23.26 8.37
C GLU A 238 -10.39 22.70 6.94
N ILE A 239 -11.36 23.07 6.13
CA ILE A 239 -11.41 22.70 4.71
C ILE A 239 -10.26 23.33 3.93
N ARG A 240 -9.92 24.59 4.24
CA ARG A 240 -8.79 25.30 3.64
C ARG A 240 -7.45 24.62 3.99
N ILE A 241 -7.27 24.19 5.24
CA ILE A 241 -6.06 23.46 5.66
C ILE A 241 -5.94 22.12 4.90
N GLN A 242 -7.00 21.35 4.81
CA GLN A 242 -7.02 20.10 4.06
C GLN A 242 -6.71 20.31 2.58
N TYR A 243 -7.26 21.33 1.97
CA TYR A 243 -6.96 21.71 0.59
C TYR A 243 -5.49 22.07 0.39
N ASN A 244 -4.91 22.86 1.30
CA ASN A 244 -3.50 23.26 1.25
C ASN A 244 -2.58 22.06 1.40
N VAL A 245 -2.84 21.16 2.35
CA VAL A 245 -2.07 19.91 2.54
C VAL A 245 -2.10 19.04 1.27
N SER A 246 -3.29 18.84 0.71
CA SER A 246 -3.44 18.07 -0.54
C SER A 246 -2.66 18.69 -1.71
N THR A 247 -2.66 20.02 -1.79
CA THR A 247 -1.97 20.77 -2.83
C THR A 247 -0.45 20.69 -2.63
N GLU A 248 0.04 20.84 -1.41
CA GLU A 248 1.46 20.73 -1.07
C GLU A 248 2.03 19.35 -1.41
N ASN A 249 1.32 18.28 -1.04
CA ASN A 249 1.73 16.91 -1.39
C ASN A 249 1.83 16.72 -2.91
N LYS A 250 0.90 17.27 -3.70
CA LYS A 250 0.96 17.25 -5.17
C LYS A 250 2.17 18.01 -5.71
N PHE A 251 2.44 19.21 -5.19
CA PHE A 251 3.59 20.01 -5.60
C PHE A 251 4.91 19.36 -5.24
N ASN A 252 5.03 18.76 -4.05
CA ASN A 252 6.23 18.04 -3.63
C ASN A 252 6.54 16.86 -4.57
N LEU A 253 5.53 16.12 -4.99
CA LEU A 253 5.69 15.04 -5.96
C LEU A 253 6.15 15.57 -7.32
N LEU A 254 5.57 16.67 -7.81
CA LEU A 254 5.97 17.32 -9.06
C LEU A 254 7.42 17.82 -9.01
N LEU A 255 7.84 18.43 -7.90
CA LEU A 255 9.22 18.89 -7.71
C LEU A 255 10.22 17.74 -7.71
N GLN A 256 9.94 16.65 -7.02
CA GLN A 256 10.78 15.46 -7.02
C GLN A 256 10.93 14.87 -8.42
N THR A 257 9.82 14.78 -9.17
CA THR A 257 9.84 14.29 -10.55
C THR A 257 10.62 15.22 -11.48
N ALA A 258 10.46 16.54 -11.34
CA ALA A 258 11.16 17.55 -12.12
C ALA A 258 12.68 17.55 -11.85
N MET A 259 13.10 17.36 -10.59
CA MET A 259 14.52 17.24 -10.24
C MET A 259 15.17 15.99 -10.84
N ARG A 260 14.46 14.86 -10.88
CA ARG A 260 14.96 13.60 -11.47
C ARG A 260 15.07 13.64 -12.98
N THR A 261 14.22 14.38 -13.67
CA THR A 261 14.15 14.37 -15.16
C THR A 261 14.97 15.47 -15.84
N ASN A 262 15.67 16.34 -15.11
CA ASN A 262 16.43 17.49 -15.65
C ASN A 262 15.57 18.44 -16.53
N ILE A 263 14.24 18.39 -16.42
CA ILE A 263 13.29 19.16 -17.25
C ILE A 263 13.17 20.62 -16.78
N LEU A 264 13.72 20.97 -15.60
CA LEU A 264 13.64 22.35 -15.03
C LEU A 264 14.33 23.45 -15.84
N LYS A 265 15.00 23.13 -16.97
CA LYS A 265 15.61 24.17 -17.80
C LYS A 265 14.64 24.97 -18.67
N ASN A 266 13.37 24.58 -18.81
CA ASN A 266 12.44 25.19 -19.79
C ASN A 266 11.03 25.52 -19.28
N PHE A 267 10.74 25.49 -17.98
CA PHE A 267 9.44 25.94 -17.46
C PHE A 267 9.55 27.25 -16.68
N CYS A 268 9.61 28.36 -17.42
CA CYS A 268 9.03 29.63 -16.95
C CYS A 268 7.51 29.48 -17.08
N ILE A 269 6.80 29.09 -16.02
CA ILE A 269 5.36 29.23 -15.93
C ILE A 269 5.08 30.70 -15.63
N PRO A 270 4.43 31.47 -16.50
CA PRO A 270 3.95 32.79 -16.13
C PRO A 270 2.86 32.58 -15.07
N LEU A 271 3.10 33.02 -13.85
CA LEU A 271 2.07 33.22 -12.84
C LEU A 271 1.04 34.22 -13.40
N LYS A 272 0.00 33.70 -14.03
CA LYS A 272 -1.21 34.48 -14.23
C LYS A 272 -1.99 34.42 -12.93
N THR A 273 -1.81 35.46 -12.13
CA THR A 273 -2.74 35.88 -11.08
C THR A 273 -4.14 36.01 -11.68
N TYR A 274 -5.06 35.13 -11.29
CA TYR A 274 -6.47 35.39 -11.41
C TYR A 274 -6.97 35.86 -10.05
N PHE A 275 -7.33 37.17 -10.03
CA PHE A 275 -8.18 37.76 -9.00
C PHE A 275 -9.57 37.14 -9.05
#